data_99b9c4547e7737753f28708988aeff4d
#
_entry.id   99b9c4547e7737753f28708988aeff4d
#
_cell.length_a   1.000
_cell.length_b   1.000
_cell.length_c   1.000
_cell.angle_alpha   90.00
_cell.angle_beta   90.00
_cell.angle_gamma   90.00
#
_symmetry.space_group_name_H-M   'P 1'
#
loop_
_entity.id
_entity.type
_entity.pdbx_description
1 polymer ?
#
loop_
_entity_poly.entity_id
_entity_poly.type
_entity_poly.pdbx_seq_one_letter_code
_entity_poly.pdbx_strand_id
1 'polypeptide(L)'
;MLGWAATPNAVCHIDPPGCDVLACHNHSGEPEVLQVADFARYRRIYLFAWSFGVWVAEQSCRELPLYKAIALNGTPYPVDPRWGMRLKVVLRSMQTIARNGGENSFAATGSAADGRYIPTGPYPDRSADEKVDELMNLSERAKADSAAHLTWHRAYIADKDEIFPPARMRDYWHSVGLGTEFDSYHYPFADAGIVLNELQ
;
A
#
# COMPACT_ATOMS: atom_id res chain seq x y z
N MET A 1 -0.15 -6.48 -1.97
CA MET A 1 0.76 -5.44 -2.57
C MET A 1 1.04 -4.42 -1.48
N LEU A 2 2.27 -4.37 -1.00
CA LEU A 2 2.65 -3.49 0.11
C LEU A 2 2.95 -2.06 -0.38
N GLY A 3 2.93 -1.11 0.55
CA GLY A 3 3.27 0.27 0.27
C GLY A 3 4.76 0.53 0.19
N TRP A 4 5.12 1.80 -0.05
CA TRP A 4 6.49 2.27 -0.07
C TRP A 4 7.22 1.96 1.25
N ALA A 5 8.51 1.64 1.15
CA ALA A 5 9.43 1.31 2.23
C ALA A 5 9.06 0.06 3.06
N ALA A 6 7.95 -0.61 2.74
CA ALA A 6 7.54 -1.81 3.45
C ALA A 6 8.47 -3.01 3.17
N THR A 7 8.54 -3.90 4.14
CA THR A 7 9.13 -5.24 4.03
C THR A 7 8.06 -6.28 4.33
N PRO A 8 8.30 -7.58 4.05
CA PRO A 8 7.36 -8.64 4.42
C PRO A 8 7.02 -8.68 5.92
N ASN A 9 7.84 -8.08 6.79
CA ASN A 9 7.55 -7.97 8.22
C ASN A 9 6.19 -7.32 8.49
N ALA A 10 5.77 -6.39 7.63
CA ALA A 10 4.49 -5.70 7.80
C ALA A 10 3.29 -6.67 7.80
N VAL A 11 3.41 -7.85 7.21
CA VAL A 11 2.29 -8.80 7.05
C VAL A 11 2.66 -10.25 7.44
N CYS A 12 3.85 -10.50 7.98
CA CYS A 12 4.32 -11.86 8.31
C CYS A 12 3.49 -12.55 9.42
N HIS A 13 2.72 -11.78 10.19
CA HIS A 13 1.81 -12.27 11.21
C HIS A 13 0.41 -12.62 10.66
N ILE A 14 0.13 -12.31 9.40
CA ILE A 14 -1.13 -12.63 8.75
C ILE A 14 -1.02 -14.03 8.14
N ASP A 15 -1.69 -14.98 8.77
CA ASP A 15 -1.71 -16.40 8.38
C ASP A 15 -3.16 -16.90 8.26
N PRO A 16 -3.86 -16.58 7.17
CA PRO A 16 -5.25 -16.98 7.00
C PRO A 16 -5.35 -18.47 6.68
N PRO A 17 -6.22 -19.22 7.37
CA PRO A 17 -6.36 -20.66 7.18
C PRO A 17 -6.66 -21.04 5.71
N GLY A 18 -5.88 -21.95 5.16
CA GLY A 18 -6.08 -22.48 3.80
C GLY A 18 -5.75 -21.52 2.65
N CYS A 19 -5.01 -20.45 2.95
CA CYS A 19 -4.52 -19.49 1.96
C CYS A 19 -2.99 -19.41 1.99
N ASP A 20 -2.38 -19.25 0.83
CA ASP A 20 -1.00 -18.80 0.73
C ASP A 20 -0.97 -17.26 0.70
N VAL A 21 0.00 -16.63 1.35
CA VAL A 21 0.18 -15.19 1.37
C VAL A 21 1.42 -14.80 0.57
N LEU A 22 1.24 -14.01 -0.49
CA LEU A 22 2.33 -13.41 -1.27
C LEU A 22 2.47 -11.93 -0.90
N ALA A 23 3.59 -11.55 -0.30
CA ALA A 23 3.92 -10.17 0.03
C ALA A 23 4.80 -9.55 -1.06
N CYS A 24 4.21 -8.75 -1.96
CA CYS A 24 4.96 -7.98 -2.96
C CYS A 24 5.41 -6.66 -2.33
N HIS A 25 6.70 -6.37 -2.40
CA HIS A 25 7.33 -5.21 -1.79
C HIS A 25 8.57 -4.78 -2.58
N ASN A 26 9.21 -3.67 -2.20
CA ASN A 26 10.39 -3.11 -2.86
C ASN A 26 10.13 -2.79 -4.35
N HIS A 27 9.44 -1.70 -4.58
CA HIS A 27 8.99 -1.27 -5.91
C HIS A 27 9.97 -0.29 -6.58
N SER A 28 11.29 -0.45 -6.33
CA SER A 28 12.34 0.43 -6.89
C SER A 28 12.53 0.24 -8.40
N GLY A 29 12.24 -0.95 -8.92
CA GLY A 29 12.32 -1.27 -10.35
C GLY A 29 11.04 -0.98 -11.13
N GLU A 30 11.02 -1.36 -12.40
CA GLU A 30 9.78 -1.38 -13.19
C GLU A 30 8.77 -2.33 -12.54
N PRO A 31 7.46 -2.01 -12.61
CA PRO A 31 6.43 -2.88 -12.06
C PRO A 31 6.47 -4.25 -12.75
N GLU A 32 6.74 -5.27 -11.98
CA GLU A 32 6.64 -6.65 -12.48
C GLU A 32 5.15 -6.99 -12.69
N VAL A 33 4.79 -7.33 -13.92
CA VAL A 33 3.44 -7.81 -14.22
C VAL A 33 3.34 -9.27 -13.77
N LEU A 34 2.47 -9.51 -12.78
CA LEU A 34 2.23 -10.85 -12.26
C LEU A 34 1.52 -11.70 -13.32
N GLN A 35 2.09 -12.86 -13.61
CA GLN A 35 1.61 -13.71 -14.67
C GLN A 35 0.49 -14.63 -14.18
N VAL A 36 -0.57 -14.78 -14.97
CA VAL A 36 -1.70 -15.68 -14.64
C VAL A 36 -1.23 -17.12 -14.39
N ALA A 37 -0.21 -17.55 -15.13
CA ALA A 37 0.35 -18.91 -15.01
C ALA A 37 0.90 -19.21 -13.59
N ASP A 38 1.46 -18.23 -12.91
CA ASP A 38 2.02 -18.39 -11.56
C ASP A 38 0.93 -18.68 -10.52
N PHE A 39 -0.31 -18.30 -10.83
CA PHE A 39 -1.47 -18.44 -9.95
C PHE A 39 -2.45 -19.53 -10.41
N ALA A 40 -2.13 -20.29 -11.45
CA ALA A 40 -3.06 -21.27 -12.06
C ALA A 40 -3.57 -22.35 -11.09
N ARG A 41 -2.84 -22.64 -10.00
CA ARG A 41 -3.24 -23.60 -8.97
C ARG A 41 -4.28 -23.06 -7.99
N TYR A 42 -4.48 -21.72 -7.93
CA TYR A 42 -5.38 -21.09 -6.99
C TYR A 42 -6.76 -20.88 -7.59
N ARG A 43 -7.80 -21.23 -6.83
CA ARG A 43 -9.20 -21.04 -7.26
C ARG A 43 -9.69 -19.62 -7.10
N ARG A 44 -9.09 -18.87 -6.17
CA ARG A 44 -9.44 -17.48 -5.88
C ARG A 44 -8.17 -16.71 -5.56
N ILE A 45 -8.07 -15.52 -6.11
CA ILE A 45 -6.97 -14.60 -5.86
C ILE A 45 -7.58 -13.37 -5.21
N TYR A 46 -7.17 -13.09 -3.97
CA TYR A 46 -7.53 -11.88 -3.24
C TYR A 46 -6.36 -10.90 -3.30
N LEU A 47 -6.61 -9.70 -3.71
CA LEU A 47 -5.63 -8.63 -3.70
C LEU A 47 -5.93 -7.68 -2.53
N PHE A 48 -4.95 -7.49 -1.66
CA PHE A 48 -4.92 -6.40 -0.68
C PHE A 48 -3.79 -5.46 -1.06
N ALA A 49 -4.12 -4.23 -1.37
CA ALA A 49 -3.15 -3.24 -1.81
C ALA A 49 -3.14 -2.04 -0.85
N TRP A 50 -1.99 -1.74 -0.27
CA TRP A 50 -1.84 -0.72 0.75
C TRP A 50 -1.01 0.47 0.27
N SER A 51 -1.50 1.69 0.51
CA SER A 51 -0.77 2.94 0.27
C SER A 51 -0.35 3.07 -1.21
N PHE A 52 0.92 3.32 -1.51
CA PHE A 52 1.46 3.27 -2.88
C PHE A 52 1.23 1.93 -3.58
N GLY A 53 1.08 0.85 -2.81
CA GLY A 53 0.77 -0.47 -3.35
C GLY A 53 -0.55 -0.52 -4.12
N VAL A 54 -1.47 0.42 -3.90
CA VAL A 54 -2.70 0.53 -4.70
C VAL A 54 -2.37 0.87 -6.14
N TRP A 55 -1.50 1.86 -6.36
CA TRP A 55 -1.04 2.20 -7.72
C TRP A 55 -0.17 1.09 -8.32
N VAL A 56 0.72 0.47 -7.54
CA VAL A 56 1.54 -0.66 -8.03
C VAL A 56 0.64 -1.81 -8.47
N ALA A 57 -0.43 -2.10 -7.75
CA ALA A 57 -1.39 -3.13 -8.12
C ALA A 57 -2.06 -2.85 -9.47
N GLU A 58 -2.40 -1.59 -9.77
CA GLU A 58 -2.92 -1.18 -11.08
C GLU A 58 -1.96 -1.53 -12.22
N GLN A 59 -0.66 -1.52 -11.97
CA GLN A 59 0.35 -1.86 -12.97
C GLN A 59 0.64 -3.37 -13.03
N SER A 60 0.74 -4.01 -11.86
CA SER A 60 1.23 -5.38 -11.75
C SER A 60 0.15 -6.45 -11.85
N CYS A 61 -1.10 -6.13 -11.49
CA CYS A 61 -2.16 -7.15 -11.33
C CYS A 61 -3.24 -7.08 -12.40
N ARG A 62 -3.09 -6.25 -13.43
CA ARG A 62 -4.12 -6.02 -14.46
C ARG A 62 -4.57 -7.27 -15.21
N GLU A 63 -3.68 -8.25 -15.35
CA GLU A 63 -3.95 -9.50 -16.06
C GLU A 63 -4.51 -10.62 -15.15
N LEU A 64 -4.47 -10.42 -13.83
CA LEU A 64 -4.89 -11.45 -12.88
C LEU A 64 -6.42 -11.55 -12.80
N PRO A 65 -6.99 -12.77 -12.77
CA PRO A 65 -8.41 -12.99 -12.52
C PRO A 65 -8.72 -12.83 -11.03
N LEU A 66 -8.71 -11.60 -10.55
CA LEU A 66 -8.92 -11.29 -9.14
C LEU A 66 -10.34 -11.63 -8.71
N TYR A 67 -10.49 -12.44 -7.66
CA TYR A 67 -11.78 -12.70 -7.04
C TYR A 67 -12.27 -11.50 -6.23
N LYS A 68 -11.36 -10.86 -5.47
CA LYS A 68 -11.59 -9.57 -4.81
C LYS A 68 -10.33 -8.71 -4.88
N ALA A 69 -10.49 -7.41 -5.07
CA ALA A 69 -9.45 -6.42 -4.92
C ALA A 69 -9.88 -5.38 -3.87
N ILE A 70 -9.06 -5.20 -2.85
CA ILE A 70 -9.31 -4.36 -1.69
C ILE A 70 -8.18 -3.33 -1.57
N ALA A 71 -8.54 -2.05 -1.61
CA ALA A 71 -7.60 -0.95 -1.39
C ALA A 71 -7.58 -0.56 0.09
N LEU A 72 -6.39 -0.31 0.62
CA LEU A 72 -6.16 0.06 2.01
C LEU A 72 -5.33 1.35 2.04
N ASN A 73 -5.90 2.43 2.55
CA ASN A 73 -5.19 3.69 2.81
C ASN A 73 -4.35 4.20 1.63
N GLY A 74 -4.93 4.17 0.44
CA GLY A 74 -4.33 4.64 -0.80
C GLY A 74 -5.35 4.79 -1.92
N THR A 75 -4.91 5.35 -3.05
CA THR A 75 -5.70 5.44 -4.28
C THR A 75 -4.84 5.06 -5.48
N PRO A 76 -5.42 4.80 -6.67
CA PRO A 76 -4.67 4.63 -7.92
C PRO A 76 -3.86 5.87 -8.34
N TYR A 77 -4.02 7.00 -7.64
CA TYR A 77 -3.40 8.28 -7.92
C TYR A 77 -2.55 8.76 -6.74
N PRO A 78 -1.47 8.06 -6.34
CA PRO A 78 -0.77 8.35 -5.09
C PRO A 78 -0.06 9.70 -5.07
N VAL A 79 0.33 10.23 -6.24
CA VAL A 79 0.95 11.55 -6.39
C VAL A 79 0.06 12.43 -7.26
N ASP A 80 -1.01 12.91 -6.67
CA ASP A 80 -2.03 13.73 -7.33
C ASP A 80 -2.53 14.83 -6.39
N PRO A 81 -2.76 16.07 -6.88
CA PRO A 81 -3.21 17.17 -6.03
C PRO A 81 -4.65 17.02 -5.55
N ARG A 82 -5.48 16.22 -6.22
CA ARG A 82 -6.89 15.99 -5.89
C ARG A 82 -7.10 14.72 -5.07
N TRP A 83 -6.52 13.61 -5.51
CA TRP A 83 -6.84 12.27 -4.98
C TRP A 83 -5.69 11.58 -4.26
N GLY A 84 -4.51 12.20 -4.24
CA GLY A 84 -3.31 11.64 -3.66
C GLY A 84 -2.53 12.62 -2.80
N MET A 85 -1.27 12.34 -2.60
CA MET A 85 -0.32 13.24 -1.96
C MET A 85 0.11 14.34 -2.93
N ARG A 86 0.32 15.54 -2.41
CA ARG A 86 0.96 16.60 -3.23
C ARG A 86 2.43 16.30 -3.40
N LEU A 87 2.97 16.50 -4.59
CA LEU A 87 4.39 16.26 -4.89
C LEU A 87 5.34 16.94 -3.89
N LYS A 88 5.03 18.15 -3.46
CA LYS A 88 5.84 18.85 -2.45
C LYS A 88 5.93 18.13 -1.11
N VAL A 89 4.91 17.37 -0.73
CA VAL A 89 4.91 16.55 0.50
C VAL A 89 5.84 15.36 0.30
N VAL A 90 5.73 14.68 -0.84
CA VAL A 90 6.60 13.56 -1.22
C VAL A 90 8.07 13.98 -1.22
N LEU A 91 8.41 15.10 -1.87
CA LEU A 91 9.76 15.64 -1.91
C LEU A 91 10.30 15.99 -0.51
N ARG A 92 9.44 16.56 0.36
CA ARG A 92 9.81 16.85 1.75
C ARG A 92 10.10 15.58 2.53
N SER A 93 9.31 14.52 2.32
CA SER A 93 9.54 13.22 2.93
C SER A 93 10.90 12.64 2.54
N MET A 94 11.25 12.66 1.25
CA MET A 94 12.56 12.23 0.76
C MET A 94 13.70 12.99 1.45
N GLN A 95 13.60 14.32 1.55
CA GLN A 95 14.61 15.14 2.22
C GLN A 95 14.74 14.81 3.71
N THR A 96 13.64 14.55 4.38
CA THR A 96 13.62 14.19 5.81
C THR A 96 14.30 12.85 6.03
N ILE A 97 13.99 11.85 5.19
CA ILE A 97 14.59 10.52 5.26
C ILE A 97 16.10 10.58 5.00
N ALA A 98 16.51 11.29 3.96
CA ALA A 98 17.93 11.45 3.63
C ALA A 98 18.73 12.12 4.78
N ARG A 99 18.09 13.05 5.53
CA ARG A 99 18.75 13.74 6.67
C ARG A 99 18.80 12.90 7.93
N ASN A 100 17.75 12.12 8.21
CA ASN A 100 17.57 11.43 9.48
C ASN A 100 17.91 9.93 9.43
N GLY A 101 18.56 9.46 8.34
CA GLY A 101 18.90 8.05 8.16
C GLY A 101 17.70 7.10 7.99
N GLY A 102 16.48 7.66 7.83
CA GLY A 102 15.26 6.86 7.60
C GLY A 102 14.71 6.14 8.83
N GLU A 103 15.34 6.26 10.00
CA GLU A 103 14.90 5.58 11.23
C GLU A 103 13.48 5.95 11.67
N ASN A 104 13.06 7.18 11.37
CA ASN A 104 11.73 7.68 11.73
C ASN A 104 10.70 7.62 10.60
N SER A 105 11.04 7.05 9.44
CA SER A 105 10.10 7.03 8.31
C SER A 105 8.87 6.14 8.56
N PHE A 106 9.01 5.09 9.37
CA PHE A 106 7.90 4.27 9.82
C PHE A 106 7.19 4.82 11.06
N ALA A 107 7.88 5.57 11.92
CA ALA A 107 7.22 6.32 12.99
C ALA A 107 6.18 7.30 12.43
N ALA A 108 6.48 7.89 11.27
CA ALA A 108 5.54 8.75 10.55
C ALA A 108 4.37 8.00 9.88
N THR A 109 4.40 6.67 9.79
CA THR A 109 3.26 5.87 9.29
C THR A 109 2.19 5.61 10.35
N GLY A 110 2.33 6.20 11.53
CA GLY A 110 1.33 6.12 12.59
C GLY A 110 1.54 4.97 13.57
N SER A 111 2.47 4.07 13.30
CA SER A 111 2.73 2.94 14.19
C SER A 111 3.34 3.33 15.54
N ALA A 112 4.02 4.48 15.61
CA ALA A 112 4.64 4.94 16.85
C ALA A 112 3.72 5.85 17.69
N ALA A 113 2.79 6.57 17.06
CA ALA A 113 1.92 7.51 17.78
C ALA A 113 0.83 6.81 18.59
N ASP A 114 0.38 5.63 18.16
CA ASP A 114 -0.66 4.84 18.82
C ASP A 114 -0.13 3.60 19.57
N GLY A 115 1.21 3.41 19.59
CA GLY A 115 1.83 2.24 20.20
C GLY A 115 1.64 0.94 19.42
N ARG A 116 1.05 0.99 18.22
CA ARG A 116 0.90 -0.15 17.34
C ARG A 116 2.15 -0.31 16.49
N TYR A 117 2.89 -1.32 16.80
CA TYR A 117 4.18 -1.62 16.20
C TYR A 117 4.01 -2.41 14.91
N ILE A 118 4.68 -1.99 13.84
CA ILE A 118 4.88 -2.86 12.69
C ILE A 118 5.81 -4.00 13.14
N PRO A 119 5.38 -5.27 13.06
CA PRO A 119 6.17 -6.37 13.56
C PRO A 119 7.58 -6.36 12.98
N THR A 120 8.60 -6.39 13.85
CA THR A 120 9.97 -6.70 13.46
C THR A 120 10.05 -8.20 13.23
N GLY A 121 10.19 -8.59 11.99
CA GLY A 121 10.33 -9.99 11.61
C GLY A 121 11.77 -10.29 11.17
N PRO A 122 11.99 -11.44 10.53
CA PRO A 122 13.30 -11.90 10.12
C PRO A 122 13.92 -11.12 8.95
N TYR A 123 13.19 -10.20 8.36
CA TYR A 123 13.69 -9.43 7.22
C TYR A 123 14.40 -8.17 7.72
N PRO A 124 15.58 -7.84 7.19
CA PRO A 124 16.30 -6.63 7.57
C PRO A 124 15.53 -5.38 7.17
N ASP A 125 15.72 -4.32 7.97
CA ASP A 125 15.25 -3.00 7.59
C ASP A 125 15.99 -2.51 6.34
N ARG A 126 15.29 -1.72 5.55
CA ARG A 126 15.85 -1.10 4.35
C ARG A 126 16.61 0.17 4.70
N SER A 127 17.69 0.42 3.99
CA SER A 127 18.49 1.65 4.16
C SER A 127 17.70 2.91 3.79
N ALA A 128 18.18 4.07 4.24
CA ALA A 128 17.59 5.36 3.87
C ALA A 128 17.65 5.59 2.37
N ASP A 129 18.79 5.26 1.73
CA ASP A 129 18.99 5.44 0.30
C ASP A 129 18.02 4.59 -0.51
N GLU A 130 17.85 3.30 -0.17
CA GLU A 130 16.86 2.43 -0.82
C GLU A 130 15.43 2.94 -0.69
N LYS A 131 15.07 3.51 0.47
CA LYS A 131 13.73 4.11 0.68
C LYS A 131 13.53 5.37 -0.15
N VAL A 132 14.55 6.22 -0.26
CA VAL A 132 14.51 7.43 -1.08
C VAL A 132 14.42 7.08 -2.55
N ASP A 133 15.26 6.16 -3.03
CA ASP A 133 15.29 5.72 -4.43
C ASP A 133 13.94 5.09 -4.83
N GLU A 134 13.35 4.26 -3.98
CA GLU A 134 12.03 3.70 -4.22
C GLU A 134 10.96 4.78 -4.30
N LEU A 135 10.94 5.73 -3.35
CA LEU A 135 9.94 6.79 -3.34
C LEU A 135 10.05 7.71 -4.55
N MET A 136 11.28 7.99 -4.98
CA MET A 136 11.54 8.77 -6.19
C MET A 136 10.99 8.05 -7.43
N ASN A 137 11.40 6.79 -7.64
CA ASN A 137 10.96 5.97 -8.77
C ASN A 137 9.43 5.80 -8.81
N LEU A 138 8.81 5.46 -7.67
CA LEU A 138 7.36 5.34 -7.56
C LEU A 138 6.65 6.66 -7.91
N SER A 139 7.17 7.78 -7.41
CA SER A 139 6.55 9.09 -7.62
C SER A 139 6.63 9.54 -9.08
N GLU A 140 7.75 9.31 -9.75
CA GLU A 140 7.94 9.64 -11.16
C GLU A 140 7.03 8.80 -12.05
N ARG A 141 7.00 7.50 -11.83
CA ARG A 141 6.15 6.57 -12.59
C ARG A 141 4.66 6.82 -12.36
N ALA A 142 4.24 7.04 -11.12
CA ALA A 142 2.83 7.31 -10.80
C ALA A 142 2.34 8.64 -11.40
N LYS A 143 3.23 9.61 -11.65
CA LYS A 143 2.89 10.83 -12.39
C LYS A 143 2.78 10.60 -13.90
N ALA A 144 3.60 9.69 -14.45
CA ALA A 144 3.62 9.39 -15.87
C ALA A 144 2.43 8.49 -16.27
N ASP A 145 2.04 7.55 -15.40
CA ASP A 145 0.93 6.63 -15.61
C ASP A 145 0.05 6.55 -14.35
N SER A 146 -1.04 7.26 -14.36
CA SER A 146 -2.03 7.33 -13.29
C SER A 146 -3.42 6.82 -13.72
N ALA A 147 -3.47 5.86 -14.64
CA ALA A 147 -4.73 5.26 -15.06
C ALA A 147 -5.16 4.15 -14.09
N ALA A 148 -6.46 4.14 -13.74
CA ALA A 148 -7.07 3.05 -13.00
C ALA A 148 -7.53 1.96 -13.98
N HIS A 149 -7.01 0.75 -13.80
CA HIS A 149 -7.29 -0.41 -14.66
C HIS A 149 -8.03 -1.54 -13.93
N LEU A 150 -7.86 -1.62 -12.61
CA LEU A 150 -8.46 -2.68 -11.81
C LEU A 150 -9.91 -2.36 -11.44
N THR A 151 -10.72 -3.41 -11.36
CA THR A 151 -12.03 -3.34 -10.71
C THR A 151 -11.85 -3.58 -9.23
N TRP A 152 -11.92 -2.51 -8.45
CA TRP A 152 -11.89 -2.58 -7.00
C TRP A 152 -13.26 -2.98 -6.44
N HIS A 153 -13.25 -3.77 -5.38
CA HIS A 153 -14.47 -4.26 -4.72
C HIS A 153 -14.75 -3.50 -3.43
N ARG A 154 -13.71 -3.02 -2.77
CA ARG A 154 -13.79 -2.24 -1.54
C ARG A 154 -12.56 -1.36 -1.36
N ALA A 155 -12.73 -0.25 -0.67
CA ALA A 155 -11.64 0.60 -0.23
C ALA A 155 -11.85 0.95 1.24
N TYR A 156 -10.83 0.74 2.05
CA TYR A 156 -10.80 1.13 3.45
C TYR A 156 -9.99 2.40 3.62
N ILE A 157 -10.53 3.35 4.37
CA ILE A 157 -9.98 4.68 4.58
C ILE A 157 -9.82 4.89 6.08
N ALA A 158 -8.58 4.89 6.55
CA ALA A 158 -8.26 5.19 7.94
C ALA A 158 -8.49 6.68 8.21
N ASP A 159 -9.29 7.00 9.21
CA ASP A 159 -9.65 8.38 9.56
C ASP A 159 -8.50 9.16 10.21
N LYS A 160 -7.52 8.47 10.80
CA LYS A 160 -6.32 9.01 11.43
C LYS A 160 -5.06 8.87 10.55
N ASP A 161 -5.20 8.70 9.25
CA ASP A 161 -4.07 8.59 8.33
C ASP A 161 -3.35 9.94 8.17
N GLU A 162 -2.13 10.02 8.67
CA GLU A 162 -1.29 11.23 8.59
C GLU A 162 -0.39 11.25 7.33
N ILE A 163 -0.34 10.15 6.58
CA ILE A 163 0.49 10.01 5.38
C ILE A 163 -0.32 10.28 4.12
N PHE A 164 -1.40 9.52 3.95
CA PHE A 164 -2.27 9.65 2.79
C PHE A 164 -3.56 10.37 3.22
N PRO A 165 -3.80 11.62 2.80
CA PRO A 165 -4.87 12.44 3.37
C PRO A 165 -6.25 11.79 3.26
N PRO A 166 -6.95 11.48 4.37
CA PRO A 166 -8.24 10.79 4.34
C PRO A 166 -9.29 11.48 3.47
N ALA A 167 -9.33 12.82 3.52
CA ALA A 167 -10.27 13.60 2.70
C ALA A 167 -10.13 13.31 1.19
N ARG A 168 -8.89 13.13 0.71
CA ARG A 168 -8.64 12.85 -0.71
C ARG A 168 -8.94 11.42 -1.11
N MET A 169 -8.69 10.48 -0.20
CA MET A 169 -9.12 9.10 -0.39
C MET A 169 -10.64 9.02 -0.46
N ARG A 170 -11.36 9.74 0.43
CA ARG A 170 -12.83 9.86 0.37
C ARG A 170 -13.31 10.43 -0.95
N ASP A 171 -12.72 11.55 -1.38
CA ASP A 171 -13.11 12.20 -2.65
C ASP A 171 -12.98 11.24 -3.83
N TYR A 172 -11.94 10.44 -3.88
CA TYR A 172 -11.76 9.44 -4.94
C TYR A 172 -12.74 8.27 -4.78
N TRP A 173 -12.67 7.56 -3.66
CA TRP A 173 -13.40 6.30 -3.50
C TRP A 173 -14.92 6.48 -3.48
N HIS A 174 -15.42 7.57 -2.90
CA HIS A 174 -16.86 7.87 -2.96
C HIS A 174 -17.29 8.24 -4.39
N SER A 175 -16.43 8.87 -5.20
CA SER A 175 -16.77 9.20 -6.58
C SER A 175 -16.98 7.96 -7.46
N VAL A 176 -16.43 6.81 -7.06
CA VAL A 176 -16.61 5.52 -7.73
C VAL A 176 -17.53 4.55 -6.96
N GLY A 177 -18.25 5.05 -5.96
CA GLY A 177 -19.23 4.28 -5.18
C GLY A 177 -18.61 3.30 -4.16
N LEU A 178 -17.33 3.49 -3.83
CA LEU A 178 -16.59 2.70 -2.84
C LEU A 178 -16.17 3.59 -1.66
N GLY A 179 -15.57 2.98 -0.65
CA GLY A 179 -15.04 3.69 0.52
C GLY A 179 -15.78 3.31 1.80
N THR A 180 -15.03 2.73 2.73
CA THR A 180 -15.47 2.43 4.08
C THR A 180 -14.46 3.05 5.03
N GLU A 181 -14.93 3.96 5.88
CA GLU A 181 -14.09 4.59 6.89
C GLU A 181 -13.95 3.69 8.11
N PHE A 182 -12.79 3.70 8.73
CA PHE A 182 -12.53 2.94 9.95
C PHE A 182 -11.54 3.67 10.87
N ASP A 183 -11.70 3.44 12.17
CA ASP A 183 -10.82 4.03 13.19
C ASP A 183 -9.45 3.37 13.15
N SER A 184 -8.53 3.95 12.38
CA SER A 184 -7.17 3.44 12.21
C SER A 184 -6.22 4.54 11.76
N TYR A 185 -4.94 4.18 11.73
CA TYR A 185 -3.83 4.95 11.18
C TYR A 185 -3.44 4.43 9.79
N HIS A 186 -2.37 4.99 9.21
CA HIS A 186 -1.91 4.59 7.87
C HIS A 186 -1.61 3.10 7.74
N TYR A 187 -1.05 2.45 8.78
CA TYR A 187 -0.78 1.02 8.81
C TYR A 187 -2.03 0.23 9.23
N PRO A 188 -2.67 -0.54 8.32
CA PRO A 188 -3.97 -1.15 8.59
C PRO A 188 -3.86 -2.59 9.15
N PHE A 189 -2.65 -3.17 9.21
CA PHE A 189 -2.44 -4.58 9.52
C PHE A 189 -2.07 -4.83 10.98
N ALA A 190 -2.34 -3.91 11.90
CA ALA A 190 -2.04 -4.08 13.32
C ALA A 190 -2.70 -5.33 13.93
N ASP A 191 -3.84 -5.72 13.39
CA ASP A 191 -4.42 -7.05 13.55
C ASP A 191 -4.79 -7.61 12.17
N ALA A 192 -4.97 -8.91 12.08
CA ALA A 192 -5.35 -9.56 10.83
C ALA A 192 -6.83 -9.37 10.46
N GLY A 193 -7.63 -8.72 11.30
CA GLY A 193 -9.09 -8.65 11.17
C GLY A 193 -9.56 -8.11 9.84
N ILE A 194 -8.94 -7.04 9.35
CA ILE A 194 -9.31 -6.43 8.06
C ILE A 194 -9.10 -7.40 6.88
N VAL A 195 -8.07 -8.25 6.94
CA VAL A 195 -7.82 -9.27 5.91
C VAL A 195 -8.77 -10.45 6.08
N LEU A 196 -8.88 -10.98 7.30
CA LEU A 196 -9.69 -12.18 7.58
C LEU A 196 -11.18 -11.97 7.28
N ASN A 197 -11.71 -10.78 7.55
CA ASN A 197 -13.12 -10.46 7.27
C ASN A 197 -13.41 -10.42 5.76
N GLU A 198 -12.45 -10.06 4.92
CA GLU A 198 -12.65 -10.01 3.47
C GLU A 198 -12.47 -11.38 2.79
N LEU A 199 -11.90 -12.36 3.48
CA LEU A 199 -11.72 -13.72 2.96
C LEU A 199 -12.97 -14.59 3.17
N GLN A 200 -13.93 -14.15 3.97
CA GLN A 200 -15.22 -14.82 4.17
C GLN A 200 -16.16 -14.52 2.99
#